data_cebdc605e26e70e0325190e605ef8882
#
_entry.id   cebdc605e26e70e0325190e605ef8882
#
_cell.length_a   1.000
_cell.length_b   1.000
_cell.length_c   1.000
_cell.angle_alpha   90.00
_cell.angle_beta   90.00
_cell.angle_gamma   90.00
#
_symmetry.space_group_name_H-M   'P 1'
#
loop_
_entity.id
_entity.type
_entity.pdbx_description
1 polymer ?
#
loop_
_entity_poly.entity_id
_entity_poly.type
_entity_poly.pdbx_seq_one_letter_code
_entity_poly.pdbx_strand_id
1 'polypeptide(L)'
;MHDLRVRHLMSPGVITVRPDDSLAKAYELMLDHRIRHLLVVDADGDLVGLLTHRDLLRHSLIEQVAVPLSLARSVLRRIRVDETMTSEVETADPEQLLGEAAVTMFDNKYGCLPVVEGSRPVGILTEADFVRFFAPQRPALALAGGWRA
;
A
#
# COMPACT_ATOMS: atom_id res chain seq x y z
N MET A 1 5.92 19.34 17.58
CA MET A 1 6.13 18.39 16.49
C MET A 1 7.09 17.25 16.84
N HIS A 2 7.94 17.43 17.85
CA HIS A 2 9.00 16.44 18.17
C HIS A 2 8.50 15.13 18.81
N ASP A 3 7.25 15.06 19.27
CA ASP A 3 6.75 13.90 20.02
C ASP A 3 5.71 13.04 19.26
N LEU A 4 5.51 13.33 17.96
CA LEU A 4 4.59 12.51 17.16
C LEU A 4 5.23 11.15 16.84
N ARG A 5 4.44 10.09 17.08
CA ARG A 5 4.80 8.71 16.78
C ARG A 5 4.09 8.25 15.50
N VAL A 6 4.62 7.21 14.89
CA VAL A 6 4.04 6.59 13.69
C VAL A 6 2.57 6.25 13.89
N ARG A 7 2.19 5.69 15.05
CA ARG A 7 0.79 5.35 15.39
C ARG A 7 -0.20 6.51 15.29
N HIS A 8 0.28 7.76 15.41
CA HIS A 8 -0.61 8.93 15.36
C HIS A 8 -1.05 9.29 13.93
N LEU A 9 -0.28 8.85 12.91
CA LEU A 9 -0.57 9.11 11.51
C LEU A 9 -0.90 7.86 10.71
N MET A 10 -0.36 6.70 11.07
CA MET A 10 -0.57 5.46 10.31
C MET A 10 -2.06 5.18 10.11
N SER A 11 -2.39 4.58 8.99
CA SER A 11 -3.70 4.00 8.76
C SER A 11 -3.75 2.61 9.42
N PRO A 12 -4.62 2.39 10.42
CA PRO A 12 -4.85 1.06 10.97
C PRO A 12 -5.73 0.22 10.05
N GLY A 13 -5.84 -1.07 10.30
CA GLY A 13 -6.72 -1.93 9.52
C GLY A 13 -6.12 -2.30 8.18
N VAL A 14 -4.99 -2.97 8.21
CA VAL A 14 -4.24 -3.43 7.04
C VAL A 14 -5.05 -4.37 6.15
N ILE A 15 -5.03 -4.10 4.86
CA ILE A 15 -5.51 -5.01 3.82
C ILE A 15 -4.32 -5.86 3.38
N THR A 16 -4.48 -7.17 3.44
CA THR A 16 -3.41 -8.12 3.18
C THR A 16 -3.76 -9.09 2.06
N VAL A 17 -2.73 -9.65 1.44
CA VAL A 17 -2.81 -10.78 0.52
C VAL A 17 -1.80 -11.83 0.93
N ARG A 18 -1.94 -13.01 0.37
CA ARG A 18 -1.04 -14.15 0.56
C ARG A 18 -0.01 -14.21 -0.57
N PRO A 19 1.18 -14.80 -0.34
CA PRO A 19 2.17 -14.99 -1.39
C PRO A 19 1.66 -15.76 -2.60
N ASP A 20 0.77 -16.71 -2.38
CA ASP A 20 0.18 -17.58 -3.39
C ASP A 20 -1.11 -17.04 -4.03
N ASP A 21 -1.60 -15.90 -3.58
CA ASP A 21 -2.70 -15.20 -4.26
C ASP A 21 -2.27 -14.70 -5.65
N SER A 22 -3.24 -14.52 -6.54
CA SER A 22 -2.99 -13.98 -7.88
C SER A 22 -2.89 -12.45 -7.86
N LEU A 23 -2.16 -11.89 -8.81
CA LEU A 23 -2.14 -10.43 -9.01
C LEU A 23 -3.52 -9.88 -9.37
N ALA A 24 -4.40 -10.67 -9.99
CA ALA A 24 -5.79 -10.28 -10.26
C ALA A 24 -6.55 -10.01 -8.95
N LYS A 25 -6.44 -10.90 -7.96
CA LYS A 25 -7.02 -10.69 -6.62
C LYS A 25 -6.47 -9.44 -5.95
N ALA A 26 -5.15 -9.25 -6.01
CA ALA A 26 -4.50 -8.07 -5.46
C ALA A 26 -5.02 -6.78 -6.11
N TYR A 27 -5.17 -6.77 -7.42
CA TYR A 27 -5.70 -5.64 -8.16
C TYR A 27 -7.15 -5.30 -7.76
N GLU A 28 -8.00 -6.30 -7.63
CA GLU A 28 -9.38 -6.13 -7.17
C GLU A 28 -9.44 -5.52 -5.77
N LEU A 29 -8.61 -6.00 -4.84
CA LEU A 29 -8.52 -5.43 -3.49
C LEU A 29 -8.06 -3.97 -3.49
N MET A 30 -7.08 -3.62 -4.34
CA MET A 30 -6.63 -2.23 -4.47
C MET A 30 -7.75 -1.31 -5.00
N LEU A 31 -8.54 -1.77 -5.96
CA LEU A 31 -9.68 -1.03 -6.49
C LEU A 31 -10.79 -0.85 -5.46
N ASP A 32 -11.19 -1.94 -4.82
CA ASP A 32 -12.32 -1.95 -3.86
C ASP A 32 -12.04 -1.06 -2.65
N HIS A 33 -10.82 -1.10 -2.14
CA HIS A 33 -10.39 -0.32 -0.99
C HIS A 33 -9.76 1.03 -1.33
N ARG A 34 -9.59 1.35 -2.62
CA ARG A 34 -8.94 2.58 -3.12
C ARG A 34 -7.55 2.78 -2.53
N ILE A 35 -6.77 1.72 -2.49
CA ILE A 35 -5.40 1.71 -1.97
C ILE A 35 -4.42 1.33 -3.06
N ARG A 36 -3.15 1.68 -2.86
CA ARG A 36 -2.05 1.42 -3.82
C ARG A 36 -0.99 0.49 -3.26
N HIS A 37 -1.17 0.03 -2.05
CA HIS A 37 -0.22 -0.81 -1.35
C HIS A 37 -0.96 -1.94 -0.66
N LEU A 38 -0.47 -3.16 -0.80
CA LEU A 38 -0.96 -4.34 -0.10
C LEU A 38 0.19 -4.98 0.66
N LEU A 39 -0.04 -5.30 1.90
CA LEU A 39 0.90 -6.06 2.69
C LEU A 39 0.72 -7.55 2.39
N VAL A 40 1.83 -8.25 2.20
CA VAL A 40 1.82 -9.69 1.95
C VAL A 40 2.18 -10.39 3.25
N VAL A 41 1.31 -11.25 3.71
CA VAL A 41 1.48 -12.01 4.95
C VAL A 41 1.46 -13.51 4.69
N ASP A 42 2.25 -14.25 5.48
CA ASP A 42 2.26 -15.71 5.43
C ASP A 42 1.09 -16.35 6.19
N ALA A 43 1.14 -17.68 6.35
CA ALA A 43 0.11 -18.45 7.05
C ALA A 43 -0.04 -18.06 8.52
N ASP A 44 1.04 -17.61 9.15
CA ASP A 44 1.06 -17.22 10.55
C ASP A 44 0.66 -15.74 10.75
N GLY A 45 0.47 -15.01 9.67
CA GLY A 45 0.12 -13.59 9.68
C GLY A 45 1.32 -12.66 9.76
N ASP A 46 2.51 -13.19 9.55
CA ASP A 46 3.74 -12.41 9.57
C ASP A 46 3.97 -11.72 8.22
N LEU A 47 4.49 -10.50 8.26
CA LEU A 47 4.80 -9.73 7.06
C LEU A 47 5.95 -10.38 6.30
N VAL A 48 5.71 -10.74 5.03
CA VAL A 48 6.71 -11.35 4.14
C VAL A 48 6.96 -10.56 2.87
N GLY A 49 6.17 -9.52 2.61
CA GLY A 49 6.36 -8.69 1.43
C GLY A 49 5.42 -7.49 1.33
N LEU A 50 5.68 -6.70 0.32
CA LEU A 50 4.88 -5.53 -0.07
C LEU A 50 4.62 -5.58 -1.57
N LEU A 51 3.36 -5.36 -1.96
CA LEU A 51 2.94 -5.25 -3.35
C LEU A 51 2.35 -3.86 -3.58
N THR A 52 2.84 -3.16 -4.60
CA THR A 52 2.36 -1.83 -4.96
C THR A 52 1.55 -1.86 -6.25
N HIS A 53 0.70 -0.86 -6.45
CA HIS A 53 0.00 -0.66 -7.71
C HIS A 53 0.97 -0.51 -8.90
N ARG A 54 2.14 0.08 -8.66
CA ARG A 54 3.19 0.20 -9.68
C ARG A 54 3.75 -1.17 -10.10
N ASP A 55 3.86 -2.12 -9.17
CA ASP A 55 4.29 -3.49 -9.50
C ASP A 55 3.28 -4.17 -10.43
N LEU A 56 1.99 -3.97 -10.19
CA LEU A 56 0.94 -4.47 -11.07
C LEU A 56 1.00 -3.84 -12.46
N LEU A 57 1.24 -2.53 -12.54
CA LEU A 57 1.37 -1.83 -13.81
C LEU A 57 2.57 -2.30 -14.60
N ARG A 58 3.70 -2.61 -13.95
CA ARG A 58 4.88 -3.15 -14.65
C ARG A 58 4.56 -4.45 -15.37
N HIS A 59 3.80 -5.33 -14.77
CA HIS A 59 3.39 -6.59 -15.41
C HIS A 59 2.37 -6.39 -16.51
N SER A 60 1.53 -5.38 -16.44
CA SER A 60 0.60 -5.02 -17.52
C SER A 60 1.27 -4.25 -18.67
N LEU A 61 2.37 -3.53 -18.40
CA LEU A 61 3.14 -2.74 -19.38
C LEU A 61 4.25 -3.55 -20.07
N ILE A 62 4.66 -4.70 -19.52
CA ILE A 62 5.66 -5.58 -20.14
C ILE A 62 5.17 -6.07 -21.50
N GLU A 63 3.88 -6.08 -21.70
CA GLU A 63 3.27 -6.28 -23.01
C GLU A 63 2.79 -4.92 -23.54
N GLN A 64 3.68 -4.14 -24.14
CA GLN A 64 3.38 -2.84 -24.79
C GLN A 64 2.44 -2.98 -26.01
N VAL A 65 1.48 -3.84 -25.91
CA VAL A 65 0.38 -3.99 -26.85
C VAL A 65 -0.86 -3.55 -26.13
N ALA A 66 -1.70 -2.75 -26.79
CA ALA A 66 -3.03 -2.39 -26.29
C ALA A 66 -3.85 -3.68 -26.11
N VAL A 67 -3.68 -4.32 -24.97
CA VAL A 67 -4.34 -5.57 -24.62
C VAL A 67 -5.72 -5.23 -24.09
N PRO A 68 -6.79 -5.85 -24.59
CA PRO A 68 -8.11 -5.70 -24.01
C PRO A 68 -8.10 -6.00 -22.52
N LEU A 69 -8.87 -5.25 -21.71
CA LEU A 69 -8.92 -5.38 -20.26
C LEU A 69 -9.19 -6.82 -19.79
N SER A 70 -9.99 -7.58 -20.56
CA SER A 70 -10.27 -8.98 -20.30
C SER A 70 -9.02 -9.87 -20.39
N LEU A 71 -8.14 -9.56 -21.32
CA LEU A 71 -6.88 -10.30 -21.50
C LEU A 71 -5.86 -9.95 -20.44
N ALA A 72 -5.79 -8.66 -20.05
CA ALA A 72 -4.94 -8.21 -18.96
C ALA A 72 -5.33 -8.93 -17.64
N ARG A 73 -6.62 -9.09 -17.35
CA ARG A 73 -7.10 -9.88 -16.20
C ARG A 73 -6.68 -11.35 -16.28
N SER A 74 -6.74 -11.96 -17.45
CA SER A 74 -6.29 -13.33 -17.66
C SER A 74 -4.82 -13.53 -17.36
N VAL A 75 -3.98 -12.57 -17.72
CA VAL A 75 -2.55 -12.59 -17.42
C VAL A 75 -2.33 -12.45 -15.92
N LEU A 76 -2.96 -11.46 -15.28
CA LEU A 76 -2.83 -11.23 -13.84
C LEU A 76 -3.31 -12.41 -12.99
N ARG A 77 -4.26 -13.22 -13.46
CA ARG A 77 -4.71 -14.45 -12.78
C ARG A 77 -3.64 -15.54 -12.72
N ARG A 78 -2.67 -15.51 -13.64
CA ARG A 78 -1.61 -16.53 -13.75
C ARG A 78 -0.34 -16.18 -13.02
N ILE A 79 -0.20 -14.93 -12.58
CA ILE A 79 0.97 -14.43 -11.88
C ILE A 79 0.66 -14.42 -10.39
N ARG A 80 1.54 -14.99 -9.58
CA ARG A 80 1.42 -15.00 -8.13
C ARG A 80 1.99 -13.71 -7.53
N VAL A 81 1.48 -13.33 -6.38
CA VAL A 81 1.97 -12.18 -5.60
C VAL A 81 3.45 -12.31 -5.29
N ASP A 82 3.91 -13.50 -4.87
CA ASP A 82 5.32 -13.76 -4.50
C ASP A 82 6.31 -13.65 -5.67
N GLU A 83 5.83 -13.76 -6.91
CA GLU A 83 6.66 -13.56 -8.10
C GLU A 83 6.95 -12.08 -8.38
N THR A 84 6.21 -11.16 -7.74
CA THR A 84 6.23 -9.73 -8.06
C THR A 84 6.52 -8.85 -6.86
N MET A 85 6.15 -9.29 -5.65
CA MET A 85 6.30 -8.51 -4.43
C MET A 85 7.77 -8.16 -4.13
N THR A 86 7.96 -7.07 -3.38
CA THR A 86 9.22 -6.81 -2.69
C THR A 86 9.24 -7.59 -1.39
N SER A 87 10.23 -8.46 -1.19
CA SER A 87 10.32 -9.34 -0.02
C SER A 87 11.13 -8.76 1.13
N GLU A 88 12.15 -7.97 0.85
CA GLU A 88 12.91 -7.25 1.88
C GLU A 88 12.32 -5.85 2.05
N VAL A 89 11.38 -5.72 3.00
CA VAL A 89 10.62 -4.49 3.20
C VAL A 89 11.10 -3.78 4.46
N GLU A 90 11.46 -2.51 4.29
CA GLU A 90 11.68 -1.61 5.43
C GLU A 90 10.35 -1.39 6.14
N THR A 91 10.37 -1.45 7.46
CA THR A 91 9.19 -1.33 8.31
C THR A 91 9.38 -0.23 9.35
N ALA A 92 8.29 0.22 9.94
CA ALA A 92 8.30 1.13 11.07
C ALA A 92 7.66 0.46 12.29
N ASP A 93 8.07 0.90 13.47
CA ASP A 93 7.41 0.55 14.73
C ASP A 93 6.35 1.61 15.05
N PRO A 94 5.17 1.26 15.63
CA PRO A 94 4.16 2.24 16.03
C PRO A 94 4.69 3.33 16.97
N GLU A 95 5.65 2.99 17.83
CA GLU A 95 6.26 3.91 18.79
C GLU A 95 7.46 4.70 18.23
N GLN A 96 7.92 4.37 17.04
CA GLN A 96 8.98 5.12 16.36
C GLN A 96 8.59 6.58 16.18
N LEU A 97 9.54 7.50 16.29
CA LEU A 97 9.31 8.90 16.00
C LEU A 97 8.89 9.10 14.55
N LEU A 98 7.83 9.84 14.35
CA LEU A 98 7.28 10.09 13.01
C LEU A 98 8.31 10.78 12.10
N GLY A 99 9.13 11.67 12.66
CA GLY A 99 10.21 12.35 11.91
C GLY A 99 11.27 11.37 11.39
N GLU A 100 11.61 10.33 12.16
CA GLU A 100 12.56 9.30 11.72
C GLU A 100 11.97 8.46 10.58
N ALA A 101 10.71 8.05 10.70
CA ALA A 101 10.01 7.35 9.64
C ALA A 101 9.92 8.19 8.35
N ALA A 102 9.65 9.50 8.50
CA ALA A 102 9.62 10.42 7.36
C ALA A 102 10.98 10.53 6.66
N VAL A 103 12.07 10.59 7.42
CA VAL A 103 13.45 10.60 6.87
C VAL A 103 13.72 9.30 6.13
N THR A 104 13.38 8.15 6.70
CA THR A 104 13.52 6.84 6.04
C THR A 104 12.78 6.80 4.71
N MET A 105 11.53 7.28 4.67
CA MET A 105 10.75 7.33 3.44
C MET A 105 11.36 8.27 2.40
N PHE A 106 11.78 9.45 2.84
CA PHE A 106 12.35 10.47 1.95
C PHE A 106 13.68 10.04 1.33
N ASP A 107 14.61 9.56 2.15
CA ASP A 107 15.97 9.19 1.72
C ASP A 107 15.95 7.98 0.77
N ASN A 108 15.07 7.01 1.02
CA ASN A 108 14.95 5.79 0.22
C ASN A 108 13.87 5.89 -0.87
N LYS A 109 13.14 7.01 -0.96
CA LYS A 109 12.03 7.23 -1.91
C LYS A 109 10.93 6.17 -1.79
N TYR A 110 10.63 5.78 -0.56
CA TYR A 110 9.53 4.87 -0.27
C TYR A 110 8.21 5.62 -0.21
N GLY A 111 7.20 5.16 -0.95
CA GLY A 111 5.84 5.69 -0.89
C GLY A 111 5.07 5.27 0.35
N CYS A 112 5.54 4.24 1.05
CA CYS A 112 4.96 3.75 2.30
C CYS A 112 5.97 2.99 3.15
N LEU A 113 5.62 2.84 4.43
CA LEU A 113 6.26 1.90 5.36
C LEU A 113 5.17 1.04 6.01
N PRO A 114 5.23 -0.29 5.88
CA PRO A 114 4.43 -1.16 6.75
C PRO A 114 4.80 -0.91 8.21
N VAL A 115 3.78 -0.85 9.07
CA VAL A 115 3.97 -0.68 10.50
C VAL A 115 3.73 -2.02 11.17
N VAL A 116 4.72 -2.49 11.90
CA VAL A 116 4.70 -3.83 12.51
C VAL A 116 4.94 -3.79 14.02
N GLU A 117 4.30 -4.70 14.72
CA GLU A 117 4.62 -5.08 16.09
C GLU A 117 5.23 -6.49 16.05
N GLY A 118 6.55 -6.57 16.29
CA GLY A 118 7.29 -7.78 16.00
C GLY A 118 7.33 -8.05 14.48
N SER A 119 6.76 -9.17 14.05
CA SER A 119 6.64 -9.54 12.63
C SER A 119 5.25 -9.29 12.03
N ARG A 120 4.26 -8.89 12.87
CA ARG A 120 2.86 -8.72 12.47
C ARG A 120 2.54 -7.30 12.06
N PRO A 121 1.98 -7.09 10.87
CA PRO A 121 1.56 -5.76 10.45
C PRO A 121 0.35 -5.29 11.25
N VAL A 122 0.43 -4.07 11.77
CA VAL A 122 -0.63 -3.39 12.54
C VAL A 122 -1.14 -2.14 11.85
N GLY A 123 -0.47 -1.67 10.82
CA GLY A 123 -0.83 -0.49 10.07
C GLY A 123 0.07 -0.28 8.85
N ILE A 124 -0.18 0.80 8.18
CA ILE A 124 0.66 1.30 7.09
C ILE A 124 0.79 2.81 7.19
N LEU A 125 1.99 3.33 7.01
CA LEU A 125 2.27 4.76 6.92
C LEU A 125 2.60 5.10 5.47
N THR A 126 1.87 6.02 4.87
CA THR A 126 2.01 6.42 3.47
C THR A 126 2.25 7.91 3.33
N GLU A 127 2.76 8.34 2.18
CA GLU A 127 2.88 9.77 1.85
C GLU A 127 1.53 10.49 1.97
N ALA A 128 0.42 9.81 1.63
CA ALA A 128 -0.93 10.38 1.75
C ALA A 128 -1.32 10.69 3.20
N ASP A 129 -0.80 9.96 4.18
CA ASP A 129 -1.07 10.22 5.60
C ASP A 129 -0.44 11.53 6.04
N PHE A 130 0.78 11.81 5.58
CA PHE A 130 1.42 13.11 5.81
C PHE A 130 0.65 14.24 5.15
N VAL A 131 0.27 14.08 3.89
CA VAL A 131 -0.52 15.10 3.18
C VAL A 131 -1.84 15.35 3.89
N ARG A 132 -2.53 14.31 4.33
CA ARG A 132 -3.80 14.42 5.07
C ARG A 132 -3.62 15.15 6.40
N PHE A 133 -2.53 14.92 7.09
CA PHE A 133 -2.21 15.57 8.36
C PHE A 133 -2.06 17.09 8.22
N PHE A 134 -1.45 17.55 7.14
CA PHE A 134 -1.27 18.97 6.85
C PHE A 134 -2.43 19.60 6.06
N ALA A 135 -3.34 18.78 5.51
CA ALA A 135 -4.49 19.29 4.80
C ALA A 135 -5.49 19.95 5.78
N PRO A 136 -6.04 21.12 5.44
CA PRO A 136 -7.05 21.74 6.28
C PRO A 136 -8.26 20.82 6.42
N GLN A 137 -8.77 20.68 7.64
CA GLN A 137 -9.99 19.94 7.92
C GLN A 137 -11.14 20.52 7.08
N ARG A 138 -11.58 19.79 6.05
CA ARG A 138 -12.76 20.20 5.30
C ARG A 138 -14.01 19.90 6.14
N PRO A 139 -14.91 20.87 6.35
CA PRO A 139 -16.21 20.58 6.95
C PRO A 139 -16.95 19.55 6.09
N ALA A 140 -17.65 18.62 6.73
CA ALA A 140 -18.30 17.45 6.12
C ALA A 140 -19.34 17.79 5.01
N LEU A 141 -19.67 19.05 4.81
CA LEU A 141 -20.64 19.54 3.84
C LEU A 141 -20.12 19.68 2.39
N ALA A 142 -18.81 19.46 2.15
CA ALA A 142 -18.24 19.69 0.81
C ALA A 142 -18.27 18.46 -0.12
N LEU A 143 -18.83 17.33 0.30
CA LEU A 143 -18.87 16.10 -0.50
C LEU A 143 -20.13 15.95 -1.37
N ALA A 144 -21.04 16.95 -1.37
CA ALA A 144 -22.26 16.92 -2.17
C ALA A 144 -22.12 17.56 -3.59
N GLY A 145 -20.93 18.04 -3.95
CA GLY A 145 -20.64 18.60 -5.27
C GLY A 145 -19.93 17.57 -6.15
N GLY A 146 -20.71 16.84 -6.95
CA GLY A 146 -20.18 15.91 -7.93
C GLY A 146 -19.20 16.57 -8.89
N TRP A 147 -18.05 15.98 -9.07
CA TRP A 147 -17.23 16.22 -10.25
C TRP A 147 -18.00 15.70 -11.46
N ARG A 148 -18.60 16.61 -12.18
CA ARG A 148 -18.97 16.34 -13.57
C ARG A 148 -17.73 16.65 -14.41
N ALA A 149 -17.26 15.63 -15.07
CA ALA A 149 -16.22 15.75 -16.08
C ALA A 149 -16.66 16.68 -17.21
#